data_157a47aacac872059eaafb39d6efaf5d
#
_entry.id   157a47aacac872059eaafb39d6efaf5d
#
_cell.length_a   1.000
_cell.length_b   1.000
_cell.length_c   1.000
_cell.angle_alpha   90.00
_cell.angle_beta   90.00
_cell.angle_gamma   90.00
#
_symmetry.space_group_name_H-M   'P 1'
#
loop_
_entity.id
_entity.type
_entity.pdbx_description
1 polymer ?
#
loop_
_entity_poly.entity_id
_entity_poly.type
_entity_poly.pdbx_seq_one_letter_code
_entity_poly.pdbx_strand_id
1 'polypeptide(L)'
;MTDRTSRTDLSDRAGPADHTGPADHTDHLGPVGLRTRATVVVVPGRGETRATYARLGARLAADAYRVRVVDAPDLDTGDPSGASARFAARLAVAVDGTAAEDGTVRPLVLVGADTGAAAVAALLAPGAHPAAPAPDAVVLAGLPGRAATAPGAWEDELDVRTACPVHRSTLTDDDRVRRGSLGDPVPDALLDAAYGGASAVPTLFVVGDADPLADLDALLRTATSLPRARLSVVRGAHHDVLNDTQHRAVAAEIVSFLEALRDALVPAVAVRTSAW
;
A
#
# COMPACT_ATOMS: atom_id res chain seq x y z
N MET A 1 27.72 59.24 -39.20
CA MET A 1 27.21 58.03 -39.82
C MET A 1 27.63 56.90 -38.92
N THR A 2 26.81 56.58 -37.94
CA THR A 2 27.10 55.64 -36.87
C THR A 2 25.97 54.64 -36.85
N ASP A 3 26.34 53.43 -37.20
CA ASP A 3 25.44 52.30 -37.20
C ASP A 3 25.35 51.71 -35.82
N ARG A 4 24.13 51.53 -35.33
CA ARG A 4 23.82 51.11 -33.98
C ARG A 4 23.15 49.74 -34.06
N THR A 5 23.96 48.69 -33.99
CA THR A 5 23.51 47.33 -33.93
C THR A 5 22.82 47.01 -32.61
N SER A 6 21.55 46.68 -32.68
CA SER A 6 20.73 46.26 -31.55
C SER A 6 21.16 44.87 -31.07
N ARG A 7 21.53 44.78 -29.80
CA ARG A 7 21.70 43.51 -29.09
C ARG A 7 20.32 43.00 -28.64
N THR A 8 19.89 41.91 -29.19
CA THR A 8 18.71 41.18 -28.71
C THR A 8 19.09 40.41 -27.47
N ASP A 9 18.44 40.76 -26.39
CA ASP A 9 18.53 40.14 -25.07
C ASP A 9 17.82 38.78 -25.12
N LEU A 10 18.57 37.71 -24.92
CA LEU A 10 18.03 36.35 -24.74
C LEU A 10 17.89 36.13 -23.23
N SER A 11 16.81 36.66 -22.68
CA SER A 11 16.43 36.37 -21.31
C SER A 11 15.97 34.94 -21.10
N ASP A 12 16.63 34.27 -20.17
CA ASP A 12 16.15 33.29 -19.21
C ASP A 12 15.01 32.35 -19.63
N ARG A 13 15.39 31.20 -20.10
CA ARG A 13 14.60 29.99 -19.88
C ARG A 13 15.02 29.43 -18.52
N ALA A 14 14.22 29.71 -17.49
CA ALA A 14 14.26 28.98 -16.24
C ALA A 14 14.00 27.50 -16.55
N GLY A 15 14.99 26.66 -16.38
CA GLY A 15 14.86 25.20 -16.37
C GLY A 15 13.97 24.75 -15.20
N PRO A 16 13.38 23.56 -15.26
CA PRO A 16 12.57 23.05 -14.17
C PRO A 16 13.40 23.00 -12.88
N ALA A 17 12.84 23.58 -11.81
CA ALA A 17 13.45 23.59 -10.49
C ALA A 17 13.77 22.15 -10.06
N ASP A 18 15.03 21.90 -9.84
CA ASP A 18 15.56 20.65 -9.29
C ASP A 18 15.13 20.58 -7.82
N HIS A 19 14.00 19.90 -7.55
CA HIS A 19 13.54 19.61 -6.20
C HIS A 19 14.36 18.45 -5.63
N THR A 20 15.59 18.73 -5.21
CA THR A 20 16.45 17.81 -4.47
C THR A 20 16.08 17.77 -2.99
N GLY A 21 14.80 17.47 -2.68
CA GLY A 21 14.40 16.96 -1.38
C GLY A 21 14.56 15.43 -1.36
N PRO A 22 14.66 14.79 -0.18
CA PRO A 22 14.64 13.34 -0.12
C PRO A 22 13.36 12.83 -0.79
N ALA A 23 13.49 11.88 -1.72
CA ALA A 23 12.33 11.36 -2.46
C ALA A 23 11.28 10.82 -1.49
N ASP A 24 10.01 11.20 -1.66
CA ASP A 24 8.88 10.78 -0.83
C ASP A 24 8.48 9.30 -1.07
N HIS A 25 9.35 8.52 -1.70
CA HIS A 25 9.11 7.12 -2.04
C HIS A 25 10.41 6.32 -2.17
N THR A 26 10.27 4.99 -2.16
CA THR A 26 11.34 4.04 -2.48
C THR A 26 10.90 3.12 -3.60
N ASP A 27 11.68 3.02 -4.67
CA ASP A 27 11.39 2.15 -5.83
C ASP A 27 12.15 0.83 -5.73
N HIS A 28 11.46 -0.26 -6.07
CA HIS A 28 12.05 -1.57 -6.34
C HIS A 28 11.73 -1.93 -7.80
N LEU A 29 12.76 -2.07 -8.60
CA LEU A 29 12.64 -2.34 -10.03
C LEU A 29 12.97 -3.79 -10.33
N GLY A 30 12.28 -4.37 -11.30
CA GLY A 30 12.54 -5.71 -11.78
C GLY A 30 13.91 -5.86 -12.44
N PRO A 31 14.33 -7.11 -12.73
CA PRO A 31 15.58 -7.39 -13.42
C PRO A 31 15.66 -6.66 -14.78
N VAL A 32 16.87 -6.16 -15.09
CA VAL A 32 17.13 -5.47 -16.37
C VAL A 32 16.80 -6.38 -17.54
N GLY A 33 16.10 -5.84 -18.54
CA GLY A 33 15.71 -6.57 -19.74
C GLY A 33 14.38 -7.32 -19.64
N LEU A 34 13.77 -7.40 -18.45
CA LEU A 34 12.40 -7.92 -18.31
C LEU A 34 11.38 -6.79 -18.47
N ARG A 35 10.29 -7.11 -19.20
CA ARG A 35 9.17 -6.19 -19.32
C ARG A 35 8.42 -6.11 -17.98
N THR A 36 8.18 -4.90 -17.50
CA THR A 36 7.35 -4.67 -16.31
C THR A 36 5.95 -5.23 -16.51
N ARG A 37 5.47 -6.04 -15.55
CA ARG A 37 4.19 -6.76 -15.62
C ARG A 37 3.02 -5.96 -15.06
N ALA A 38 3.27 -5.16 -14.04
CA ALA A 38 2.31 -4.28 -13.38
C ALA A 38 3.04 -3.23 -12.54
N THR A 39 2.32 -2.19 -12.14
CA THR A 39 2.76 -1.21 -11.14
C THR A 39 2.06 -1.49 -9.82
N VAL A 40 2.84 -1.65 -8.75
CA VAL A 40 2.36 -1.87 -7.39
C VAL A 40 2.80 -0.69 -6.53
N VAL A 41 1.86 0.00 -5.89
CA VAL A 41 2.18 1.06 -4.93
C VAL A 41 1.80 0.58 -3.53
N VAL A 42 2.77 0.57 -2.62
CA VAL A 42 2.61 0.11 -1.24
C VAL A 42 2.45 1.30 -0.32
N VAL A 43 1.39 1.29 0.48
CA VAL A 43 1.03 2.31 1.47
C VAL A 43 1.20 1.71 2.87
N PRO A 44 2.20 2.16 3.64
CA PRO A 44 2.48 1.68 4.99
C PRO A 44 1.35 1.91 5.98
N GLY A 45 1.41 1.16 7.08
CA GLY A 45 0.56 1.32 8.25
C GLY A 45 1.07 2.37 9.25
N ARG A 46 0.39 2.43 10.41
CA ARG A 46 0.74 3.35 11.49
C ARG A 46 2.17 3.17 11.98
N GLY A 47 2.92 4.26 11.98
CA GLY A 47 4.29 4.28 12.50
C GLY A 47 5.34 3.61 11.65
N GLU A 48 4.96 2.92 10.59
CA GLU A 48 5.89 2.25 9.69
C GLU A 48 6.56 3.20 8.73
N THR A 49 7.70 2.77 8.21
CA THR A 49 8.49 3.48 7.20
C THR A 49 8.53 2.71 5.90
N ARG A 50 9.05 3.35 4.86
CA ARG A 50 9.28 2.68 3.57
C ARG A 50 10.24 1.48 3.68
N ALA A 51 11.20 1.54 4.59
CA ALA A 51 12.16 0.46 4.83
C ALA A 51 11.50 -0.83 5.33
N THR A 52 10.37 -0.70 6.04
CA THR A 52 9.56 -1.82 6.52
C THR A 52 9.16 -2.77 5.38
N TYR A 53 8.94 -2.23 4.18
CA TYR A 53 8.47 -2.99 3.01
C TYR A 53 9.57 -3.38 2.02
N ALA A 54 10.85 -3.20 2.36
CA ALA A 54 11.95 -3.52 1.46
C ALA A 54 11.95 -4.99 1.01
N ARG A 55 11.61 -5.93 1.91
CA ARG A 55 11.54 -7.37 1.57
C ARG A 55 10.40 -7.69 0.61
N LEU A 56 9.22 -7.12 0.84
CA LEU A 56 8.07 -7.30 -0.05
C LEU A 56 8.37 -6.68 -1.41
N GLY A 57 8.86 -5.43 -1.44
CA GLY A 57 9.22 -4.72 -2.65
C GLY A 57 10.23 -5.47 -3.51
N ALA A 58 11.33 -5.92 -2.91
CA ALA A 58 12.35 -6.69 -3.62
C ALA A 58 11.82 -8.02 -4.18
N ARG A 59 10.92 -8.70 -3.44
CA ARG A 59 10.34 -9.97 -3.88
C ARG A 59 9.41 -9.80 -5.07
N LEU A 60 8.50 -8.84 -5.02
CA LEU A 60 7.61 -8.56 -6.15
C LEU A 60 8.40 -8.04 -7.36
N ALA A 61 9.44 -7.23 -7.11
CA ALA A 61 10.31 -6.75 -8.18
C ALA A 61 11.05 -7.90 -8.89
N ALA A 62 11.46 -8.96 -8.17
CA ALA A 62 12.09 -10.14 -8.78
C ALA A 62 11.17 -10.84 -9.81
N ASP A 63 9.85 -10.74 -9.64
CA ASP A 63 8.83 -11.22 -10.59
C ASP A 63 8.45 -10.17 -11.66
N ALA A 64 9.32 -9.17 -11.86
CA ALA A 64 9.18 -8.08 -12.84
C ALA A 64 7.99 -7.13 -12.59
N TYR A 65 7.52 -6.99 -11.36
CA TYR A 65 6.62 -5.90 -10.97
C TYR A 65 7.43 -4.64 -10.65
N ARG A 66 6.95 -3.48 -11.06
CA ARG A 66 7.48 -2.21 -10.58
C ARG A 66 6.81 -1.90 -9.25
N VAL A 67 7.58 -1.84 -8.16
CA VAL A 67 7.04 -1.58 -6.83
C VAL A 67 7.52 -0.24 -6.32
N ARG A 68 6.62 0.60 -5.89
CA ARG A 68 6.88 1.87 -5.22
C ARG A 68 6.30 1.84 -3.82
N VAL A 69 7.12 2.09 -2.81
CA VAL A 69 6.67 2.27 -1.43
C VAL A 69 6.62 3.75 -1.13
N VAL A 70 5.45 4.27 -0.76
CA VAL A 70 5.24 5.66 -0.36
C VAL A 70 5.32 5.82 1.16
N ASP A 71 5.28 7.04 1.66
CA ASP A 71 5.15 7.28 3.09
C ASP A 71 3.74 6.97 3.59
N ALA A 72 3.63 6.59 4.86
CA ALA A 72 2.34 6.33 5.51
C ALA A 72 1.40 7.55 5.39
N PRO A 73 0.07 7.33 5.32
CA PRO A 73 -0.88 8.43 5.30
C PRO A 73 -0.82 9.21 6.62
N ASP A 74 -0.88 10.54 6.51
CA ASP A 74 -1.12 11.40 7.65
C ASP A 74 -2.62 11.32 7.99
N LEU A 75 -2.93 10.85 9.19
CA LEU A 75 -4.30 10.68 9.67
C LEU A 75 -4.65 11.79 10.66
N ASP A 76 -4.62 13.03 10.18
CA ASP A 76 -5.05 14.17 10.99
C ASP A 76 -6.53 14.01 11.39
N THR A 77 -6.78 13.66 12.65
CA THR A 77 -8.13 13.48 13.20
C THR A 77 -8.88 14.79 13.36
N GLY A 78 -8.18 15.93 13.38
CA GLY A 78 -8.77 17.28 13.43
C GLY A 78 -9.28 17.75 12.08
N ASP A 79 -8.72 17.23 10.97
CA ASP A 79 -9.14 17.51 9.59
C ASP A 79 -9.12 16.23 8.74
N PRO A 80 -10.02 15.27 8.97
CA PRO A 80 -10.02 13.99 8.24
C PRO A 80 -10.23 14.16 6.72
N SER A 81 -11.05 15.12 6.31
CA SER A 81 -11.32 15.38 4.89
C SER A 81 -10.10 15.95 4.18
N GLY A 82 -9.41 16.91 4.80
CA GLY A 82 -8.17 17.47 4.28
C GLY A 82 -7.04 16.44 4.29
N ALA A 83 -6.93 15.60 5.30
CA ALA A 83 -5.96 14.50 5.36
C ALA A 83 -6.18 13.51 4.20
N SER A 84 -7.41 13.11 3.94
CA SER A 84 -7.77 12.23 2.82
C SER A 84 -7.44 12.88 1.46
N ALA A 85 -7.74 14.17 1.29
CA ALA A 85 -7.42 14.92 0.08
C ALA A 85 -5.91 15.03 -0.16
N ARG A 86 -5.13 15.33 0.89
CA ARG A 86 -3.66 15.38 0.82
C ARG A 86 -3.07 14.01 0.48
N PHE A 87 -3.60 12.94 1.09
CA PHE A 87 -3.19 11.58 0.79
C PHE A 87 -3.49 11.21 -0.67
N ALA A 88 -4.70 11.47 -1.17
CA ALA A 88 -5.07 11.23 -2.56
C ALA A 88 -4.15 11.95 -3.55
N ALA A 89 -3.85 13.23 -3.31
CA ALA A 89 -2.97 14.04 -4.15
C ALA A 89 -1.52 13.50 -4.15
N ARG A 90 -0.96 13.16 -2.98
CA ARG A 90 0.39 12.57 -2.87
C ARG A 90 0.47 11.22 -3.58
N LEU A 91 -0.57 10.39 -3.43
CA LEU A 91 -0.62 9.09 -4.06
C LEU A 91 -0.72 9.22 -5.59
N ALA A 92 -1.49 10.18 -6.10
CA ALA A 92 -1.55 10.48 -7.54
C ALA A 92 -0.16 10.86 -8.09
N VAL A 93 0.54 11.77 -7.45
CA VAL A 93 1.91 12.14 -7.84
C VAL A 93 2.85 10.94 -7.79
N ALA A 94 2.73 10.10 -6.77
CA ALA A 94 3.54 8.89 -6.65
C ALA A 94 3.24 7.89 -7.79
N VAL A 95 1.99 7.73 -8.20
CA VAL A 95 1.59 6.88 -9.32
C VAL A 95 2.10 7.46 -10.63
N ASP A 96 1.89 8.75 -10.89
CA ASP A 96 2.35 9.43 -12.10
C ASP A 96 3.86 9.35 -12.25
N GLY A 97 4.60 9.48 -11.16
CA GLY A 97 6.06 9.32 -11.13
C GLY A 97 6.56 7.90 -11.45
N THR A 98 5.66 6.91 -11.59
CA THR A 98 6.02 5.57 -12.10
C THR A 98 5.87 5.46 -13.62
N ALA A 99 5.35 6.48 -14.29
CA ALA A 99 5.11 6.43 -15.72
C ALA A 99 6.42 6.27 -16.51
N ALA A 100 6.39 5.42 -17.53
CA ALA A 100 7.35 5.36 -18.62
C ALA A 100 6.84 6.23 -19.80
N GLU A 101 7.47 6.16 -20.96
CA GLU A 101 7.03 6.92 -22.15
C GLU A 101 5.55 6.67 -22.50
N ASP A 102 5.08 5.43 -22.28
CA ASP A 102 3.69 5.01 -22.55
C ASP A 102 2.75 5.15 -21.33
N GLY A 103 3.16 5.85 -20.27
CA GLY A 103 2.39 6.00 -19.04
C GLY A 103 2.67 4.94 -17.97
N THR A 104 1.84 4.91 -16.94
CA THR A 104 1.94 3.92 -15.85
C THR A 104 1.58 2.53 -16.35
N VAL A 105 2.48 1.56 -16.14
CA VAL A 105 2.25 0.16 -16.59
C VAL A 105 1.09 -0.45 -15.81
N ARG A 106 0.08 -0.90 -16.52
CA ARG A 106 -1.11 -1.56 -15.97
C ARG A 106 -0.94 -3.09 -15.88
N PRO A 107 -1.63 -3.77 -14.93
CA PRO A 107 -2.54 -3.19 -13.94
C PRO A 107 -1.81 -2.34 -12.89
N LEU A 108 -2.46 -1.25 -12.45
CA LEU A 108 -2.07 -0.49 -11.27
C LEU A 108 -2.73 -1.10 -10.04
N VAL A 109 -1.94 -1.52 -9.06
CA VAL A 109 -2.44 -2.14 -7.84
C VAL A 109 -1.96 -1.35 -6.62
N LEU A 110 -2.88 -0.97 -5.74
CA LEU A 110 -2.55 -0.38 -4.46
C LEU A 110 -2.54 -1.47 -3.38
N VAL A 111 -1.46 -1.53 -2.62
CA VAL A 111 -1.31 -2.44 -1.46
C VAL A 111 -1.25 -1.58 -0.21
N GLY A 112 -2.28 -1.62 0.61
CA GLY A 112 -2.28 -0.93 1.91
C GLY A 112 -2.08 -1.90 3.06
N ALA A 113 -1.39 -1.44 4.11
CA ALA A 113 -1.26 -2.16 5.38
C ALA A 113 -1.88 -1.34 6.50
N ASP A 114 -2.51 -1.99 7.48
CA ASP A 114 -3.13 -1.36 8.65
C ASP A 114 -4.00 -0.14 8.26
N THR A 115 -3.71 1.04 8.76
CA THR A 115 -4.41 2.28 8.36
C THR A 115 -4.16 2.69 6.91
N GLY A 116 -3.03 2.29 6.32
CA GLY A 116 -2.82 2.41 4.89
C GLY A 116 -3.84 1.60 4.08
N ALA A 117 -4.25 0.42 4.58
CA ALA A 117 -5.33 -0.37 3.97
C ALA A 117 -6.68 0.36 4.07
N ALA A 118 -6.99 0.93 5.25
CA ALA A 118 -8.21 1.71 5.44
C ALA A 118 -8.24 2.97 4.56
N ALA A 119 -7.10 3.67 4.44
CA ALA A 119 -6.97 4.85 3.58
C ALA A 119 -7.14 4.51 2.09
N VAL A 120 -6.53 3.41 1.63
CA VAL A 120 -6.71 2.90 0.25
C VAL A 120 -8.18 2.54 -0.01
N ALA A 121 -8.85 1.86 0.93
CA ALA A 121 -10.27 1.53 0.80
C ALA A 121 -11.15 2.80 0.71
N ALA A 122 -10.82 3.84 1.48
CA ALA A 122 -11.55 5.11 1.44
C ALA A 122 -11.44 5.81 0.08
N LEU A 123 -10.33 5.65 -0.65
CA LEU A 123 -10.19 6.19 -2.00
C LEU A 123 -11.09 5.51 -3.04
N LEU A 124 -11.61 4.31 -2.73
CA LEU A 124 -12.51 3.56 -3.61
C LEU A 124 -14.00 3.82 -3.31
N ALA A 125 -14.29 4.52 -2.22
CA ALA A 125 -15.66 4.83 -1.84
C ALA A 125 -16.33 5.77 -2.86
N PRO A 126 -17.66 5.67 -3.07
CA PRO A 126 -18.40 6.61 -3.90
C PRO A 126 -18.21 8.04 -3.39
N GLY A 127 -17.84 8.95 -4.29
CA GLY A 127 -17.56 10.35 -3.93
C GLY A 127 -16.16 10.57 -3.35
N ALA A 128 -15.27 9.60 -3.44
CA ALA A 128 -13.84 9.77 -3.12
C ALA A 128 -13.22 10.95 -3.88
N HIS A 129 -12.09 11.43 -3.36
CA HIS A 129 -11.44 12.64 -3.89
C HIS A 129 -11.11 12.49 -5.39
N PRO A 130 -11.47 13.46 -6.26
CA PRO A 130 -11.31 13.34 -7.72
C PRO A 130 -9.84 13.20 -8.17
N ALA A 131 -8.88 13.62 -7.35
CA ALA A 131 -7.45 13.42 -7.62
C ALA A 131 -6.94 12.02 -7.24
N ALA A 132 -7.78 11.16 -6.62
CA ALA A 132 -7.33 9.81 -6.27
C ALA A 132 -6.99 9.02 -7.54
N PRO A 133 -5.88 8.27 -7.57
CA PRO A 133 -5.57 7.40 -8.69
C PRO A 133 -6.64 6.30 -8.80
N ALA A 134 -6.98 5.91 -10.02
CA ALA A 134 -7.91 4.81 -10.29
C ALA A 134 -7.12 3.49 -10.41
N PRO A 135 -7.03 2.67 -9.35
CA PRO A 135 -6.36 1.38 -9.42
C PRO A 135 -7.23 0.36 -10.16
N ASP A 136 -6.56 -0.64 -10.75
CA ASP A 136 -7.23 -1.80 -11.36
C ASP A 136 -7.61 -2.85 -10.29
N ALA A 137 -6.92 -2.86 -9.16
CA ALA A 137 -7.19 -3.74 -8.01
C ALA A 137 -6.53 -3.21 -6.73
N VAL A 138 -6.91 -3.76 -5.59
CA VAL A 138 -6.29 -3.44 -4.30
C VAL A 138 -6.01 -4.68 -3.47
N VAL A 139 -4.97 -4.57 -2.61
CA VAL A 139 -4.68 -5.52 -1.53
C VAL A 139 -4.77 -4.76 -0.21
N LEU A 140 -5.61 -5.22 0.69
CA LEU A 140 -5.85 -4.65 2.00
C LEU A 140 -5.34 -5.63 3.07
N ALA A 141 -4.18 -5.32 3.64
CA ALA A 141 -3.47 -6.22 4.55
C ALA A 141 -3.54 -5.71 6.00
N GLY A 142 -3.80 -6.59 6.97
CA GLY A 142 -3.86 -6.24 8.38
C GLY A 142 -4.86 -5.10 8.67
N LEU A 143 -6.02 -5.11 8.01
CA LEU A 143 -7.04 -4.07 8.23
C LEU A 143 -7.59 -4.17 9.66
N PRO A 144 -7.44 -3.12 10.50
CA PRO A 144 -7.86 -3.18 11.89
C PRO A 144 -9.38 -3.18 12.03
N GLY A 145 -9.88 -3.91 13.02
CA GLY A 145 -11.27 -3.88 13.42
C GLY A 145 -11.62 -2.63 14.24
N ARG A 146 -12.92 -2.32 14.34
CA ARG A 146 -13.42 -1.15 15.08
C ARG A 146 -13.18 -1.23 16.59
N ALA A 147 -13.14 -2.44 17.16
CA ALA A 147 -12.96 -2.68 18.57
C ALA A 147 -11.52 -3.05 18.95
N ALA A 148 -10.55 -2.77 18.07
CA ALA A 148 -9.16 -3.06 18.33
C ALA A 148 -8.66 -2.36 19.58
N THR A 149 -8.03 -3.12 20.49
CA THR A 149 -7.45 -2.57 21.72
C THR A 149 -5.99 -2.23 21.47
N ALA A 150 -5.63 -1.00 21.82
CA ALA A 150 -4.25 -0.53 21.70
C ALA A 150 -3.30 -1.40 22.53
N PRO A 151 -2.12 -1.78 22.00
CA PRO A 151 -1.07 -2.40 22.79
C PRO A 151 -0.52 -1.40 23.83
N GLY A 152 0.10 -1.93 24.87
CA GLY A 152 0.70 -1.15 25.95
C GLY A 152 2.07 -0.56 25.58
N ALA A 153 3.14 -1.13 26.17
CA ALA A 153 4.51 -0.69 25.88
C ALA A 153 5.00 -1.12 24.50
N TRP A 154 6.18 -0.63 24.09
CA TRP A 154 6.77 -0.95 22.79
C TRP A 154 6.95 -2.46 22.56
N GLU A 155 7.33 -3.22 23.56
CA GLU A 155 7.47 -4.68 23.44
C GLU A 155 6.12 -5.35 23.17
N ASP A 156 5.04 -4.89 23.83
CA ASP A 156 3.67 -5.37 23.57
C ASP A 156 3.23 -5.02 22.14
N GLU A 157 3.60 -3.82 21.67
CA GLU A 157 3.33 -3.43 20.27
C GLU A 157 4.06 -4.33 19.29
N LEU A 158 5.34 -4.65 19.54
CA LEU A 158 6.10 -5.58 18.71
C LEU A 158 5.47 -6.98 18.67
N ASP A 159 4.94 -7.45 19.79
CA ASP A 159 4.27 -8.76 19.87
C ASP A 159 2.95 -8.78 19.09
N VAL A 160 2.23 -7.66 19.07
CA VAL A 160 1.04 -7.49 18.23
C VAL A 160 1.42 -7.42 16.74
N ARG A 161 2.51 -6.72 16.41
CA ARG A 161 2.94 -6.53 15.02
C ARG A 161 3.42 -7.82 14.38
N THR A 162 4.31 -8.57 15.05
CA THR A 162 5.00 -9.68 14.37
C THR A 162 5.74 -10.62 15.31
N ALA A 163 5.77 -11.90 14.95
CA ALA A 163 6.68 -12.89 15.51
C ALA A 163 8.01 -13.00 14.71
N CYS A 164 8.15 -12.31 13.58
CA CYS A 164 9.33 -12.39 12.73
C CYS A 164 10.51 -11.61 13.34
N PRO A 165 11.62 -12.26 13.75
CA PRO A 165 12.74 -11.56 14.39
C PRO A 165 13.39 -10.52 13.47
N VAL A 166 13.44 -10.77 12.17
CA VAL A 166 13.99 -9.82 11.18
C VAL A 166 13.10 -8.57 11.08
N HIS A 167 11.78 -8.74 11.12
CA HIS A 167 10.87 -7.60 11.08
C HIS A 167 10.91 -6.80 12.38
N ARG A 168 10.99 -7.49 13.54
CA ARG A 168 11.20 -6.83 14.85
C ARG A 168 12.48 -5.97 14.82
N SER A 169 13.61 -6.50 14.33
CA SER A 169 14.84 -5.72 14.19
C SER A 169 14.64 -4.52 13.25
N THR A 170 13.99 -4.71 12.09
CA THR A 170 13.72 -3.60 11.16
C THR A 170 12.94 -2.47 11.84
N LEU A 171 11.92 -2.79 12.63
CA LEU A 171 11.11 -1.80 13.35
C LEU A 171 11.88 -1.15 14.51
N THR A 172 12.77 -1.90 15.15
CA THR A 172 13.53 -1.42 16.32
C THR A 172 14.72 -0.56 15.92
N ASP A 173 15.38 -0.92 14.80
CA ASP A 173 16.63 -0.30 14.37
C ASP A 173 16.39 0.95 13.48
N ASP A 174 15.20 1.13 12.91
CA ASP A 174 14.84 2.36 12.16
C ASP A 174 14.30 3.42 13.14
N ASP A 175 15.08 4.45 13.38
CA ASP A 175 14.75 5.57 14.28
C ASP A 175 13.57 6.43 13.78
N ARG A 176 13.15 6.25 12.54
CA ARG A 176 11.97 6.91 11.95
C ARG A 176 10.68 6.14 12.22
N VAL A 177 10.75 4.90 12.69
CA VAL A 177 9.56 4.15 13.11
C VAL A 177 8.97 4.82 14.35
N ARG A 178 7.69 5.15 14.28
CA ARG A 178 6.98 5.80 15.38
C ARG A 178 6.40 4.75 16.31
N ARG A 179 7.15 4.48 17.38
CA ARG A 179 6.77 3.51 18.43
C ARG A 179 5.51 3.98 19.15
N GLY A 180 4.67 3.05 19.56
CA GLY A 180 3.39 3.32 20.21
C GLY A 180 2.26 3.66 19.24
N SER A 181 2.54 3.71 17.95
CA SER A 181 1.58 4.18 16.95
C SER A 181 0.39 3.25 16.71
N LEU A 182 0.48 1.97 17.05
CA LEU A 182 -0.70 1.09 17.04
C LEU A 182 -1.74 1.51 18.10
N GLY A 183 -1.34 2.34 19.07
CA GLY A 183 -2.23 2.99 20.02
C GLY A 183 -3.01 4.17 19.46
N ASP A 184 -2.59 4.73 18.32
CA ASP A 184 -3.28 5.84 17.71
C ASP A 184 -4.65 5.40 17.15
N PRO A 185 -5.70 6.19 17.36
CA PRO A 185 -7.03 5.83 16.84
C PRO A 185 -7.05 5.86 15.30
N VAL A 186 -7.73 4.88 14.73
CA VAL A 186 -8.07 4.91 13.29
C VAL A 186 -9.37 5.71 13.14
N PRO A 187 -9.41 6.73 12.27
CA PRO A 187 -10.64 7.50 12.06
C PRO A 187 -11.80 6.60 11.61
N ASP A 188 -12.96 6.73 12.27
CA ASP A 188 -14.16 5.93 11.97
C ASP A 188 -14.55 5.99 10.49
N ALA A 189 -14.42 7.15 9.86
CA ALA A 189 -14.73 7.33 8.45
C ALA A 189 -13.88 6.42 7.51
N LEU A 190 -12.62 6.14 7.87
CA LEU A 190 -11.79 5.20 7.11
C LEU A 190 -12.25 3.75 7.32
N LEU A 191 -12.60 3.39 8.55
CA LEU A 191 -13.15 2.06 8.85
C LEU A 191 -14.53 1.88 8.21
N ASP A 192 -15.37 2.91 8.22
CA ASP A 192 -16.67 2.91 7.52
C ASP A 192 -16.49 2.64 6.02
N ALA A 193 -15.55 3.30 5.39
CA ALA A 193 -15.23 3.09 3.99
C ALA A 193 -14.69 1.67 3.74
N ALA A 194 -13.77 1.20 4.59
CA ALA A 194 -13.14 -0.10 4.43
C ALA A 194 -14.10 -1.29 4.62
N TYR A 195 -15.01 -1.19 5.58
CA TYR A 195 -16.00 -2.24 5.89
C TYR A 195 -17.37 -2.01 5.20
N GLY A 196 -17.56 -0.86 4.56
CA GLY A 196 -18.82 -0.51 3.90
C GLY A 196 -19.11 -1.24 2.59
N GLY A 197 -18.18 -2.04 2.09
CA GLY A 197 -18.41 -2.92 0.94
C GLY A 197 -18.69 -2.20 -0.38
N ALA A 198 -18.10 -1.02 -0.61
CA ALA A 198 -18.37 -0.21 -1.80
C ALA A 198 -17.36 -0.37 -2.96
N SER A 199 -16.34 -1.24 -2.82
CA SER A 199 -15.31 -1.39 -3.85
C SER A 199 -15.85 -2.07 -5.11
N ALA A 200 -15.70 -1.42 -6.26
CA ALA A 200 -16.00 -1.98 -7.56
C ALA A 200 -14.79 -2.70 -8.20
N VAL A 201 -13.58 -2.50 -7.68
CA VAL A 201 -12.37 -3.15 -8.20
C VAL A 201 -12.09 -4.47 -7.46
N PRO A 202 -11.38 -5.42 -8.11
CA PRO A 202 -10.92 -6.63 -7.45
C PRO A 202 -10.16 -6.32 -6.16
N THR A 203 -10.56 -6.95 -5.06
CA THR A 203 -10.02 -6.69 -3.73
C THR A 203 -9.53 -7.99 -3.10
N LEU A 204 -8.26 -8.02 -2.70
CA LEU A 204 -7.69 -9.08 -1.88
C LEU A 204 -7.52 -8.57 -0.45
N PHE A 205 -8.25 -9.15 0.50
CA PHE A 205 -7.99 -8.98 1.93
C PHE A 205 -6.98 -10.02 2.38
N VAL A 206 -5.96 -9.59 3.14
CA VAL A 206 -4.96 -10.47 3.74
C VAL A 206 -4.87 -10.18 5.23
N VAL A 207 -5.09 -11.17 6.06
CA VAL A 207 -5.14 -11.00 7.52
C VAL A 207 -4.51 -12.19 8.23
N GLY A 208 -3.83 -11.95 9.35
CA GLY A 208 -3.34 -13.01 10.23
C GLY A 208 -4.46 -13.53 11.14
N ASP A 209 -4.49 -14.85 11.41
CA ASP A 209 -5.42 -15.40 12.39
C ASP A 209 -4.97 -15.21 13.85
N ALA A 210 -3.71 -14.79 14.04
CA ALA A 210 -3.16 -14.37 15.34
C ALA A 210 -3.13 -12.84 15.50
N ASP A 211 -3.75 -12.08 14.61
CA ASP A 211 -3.83 -10.62 14.69
C ASP A 211 -4.92 -10.18 15.70
N PRO A 212 -4.54 -9.63 16.87
CA PRO A 212 -5.52 -9.23 17.89
C PRO A 212 -6.26 -7.93 17.52
N LEU A 213 -5.81 -7.21 16.50
CA LEU A 213 -6.45 -5.99 16.03
C LEU A 213 -7.49 -6.26 14.93
N ALA A 214 -7.50 -7.45 14.34
CA ALA A 214 -8.43 -7.80 13.26
C ALA A 214 -9.83 -8.18 13.78
N ASP A 215 -10.85 -7.84 12.99
CA ASP A 215 -12.20 -8.40 13.12
C ASP A 215 -12.46 -9.34 11.93
N LEU A 216 -12.09 -10.62 12.11
CA LEU A 216 -12.21 -11.65 11.05
C LEU A 216 -13.64 -11.82 10.56
N ASP A 217 -14.63 -11.74 11.47
CA ASP A 217 -16.04 -11.88 11.11
C ASP A 217 -16.52 -10.68 10.27
N ALA A 218 -16.09 -9.48 10.63
CA ALA A 218 -16.40 -8.28 9.82
C ALA A 218 -15.72 -8.35 8.45
N LEU A 219 -14.45 -8.77 8.38
CA LEU A 219 -13.72 -8.96 7.13
C LEU A 219 -14.40 -10.01 6.23
N LEU A 220 -14.85 -11.13 6.80
CA LEU A 220 -15.57 -12.16 6.07
C LEU A 220 -16.90 -11.63 5.51
N ARG A 221 -17.67 -10.92 6.32
CA ARG A 221 -18.92 -10.28 5.86
C ARG A 221 -18.65 -9.29 4.72
N THR A 222 -17.63 -8.43 4.88
CA THR A 222 -17.25 -7.44 3.88
C THR A 222 -16.82 -8.12 2.58
N ALA A 223 -15.89 -9.06 2.65
CA ALA A 223 -15.42 -9.79 1.46
C ALA A 223 -16.56 -10.52 0.73
N THR A 224 -17.52 -11.09 1.48
CA THR A 224 -18.67 -11.78 0.90
C THR A 224 -19.67 -10.81 0.23
N SER A 225 -19.75 -9.57 0.71
CA SER A 225 -20.64 -8.55 0.14
C SER A 225 -20.10 -7.92 -1.15
N LEU A 226 -18.80 -8.01 -1.40
CA LEU A 226 -18.16 -7.44 -2.57
C LEU A 226 -18.25 -8.38 -3.78
N PRO A 227 -18.51 -7.87 -5.00
CA PRO A 227 -18.69 -8.71 -6.19
C PRO A 227 -17.39 -9.40 -6.64
N ARG A 228 -16.23 -8.86 -6.29
CA ARG A 228 -14.91 -9.34 -6.72
C ARG A 228 -13.91 -9.23 -5.58
N ALA A 229 -14.13 -9.99 -4.52
CA ALA A 229 -13.22 -10.01 -3.38
C ALA A 229 -12.79 -11.42 -3.00
N ARG A 230 -11.60 -11.50 -2.41
CA ARG A 230 -11.04 -12.69 -1.78
C ARG A 230 -10.55 -12.31 -0.39
N LEU A 231 -10.81 -13.17 0.59
CA LEU A 231 -10.22 -13.08 1.92
C LEU A 231 -9.24 -14.24 2.10
N SER A 232 -7.96 -13.91 2.31
CA SER A 232 -6.90 -14.86 2.61
C SER A 232 -6.49 -14.71 4.07
N VAL A 233 -6.79 -15.75 4.87
CA VAL A 233 -6.41 -15.80 6.29
C VAL A 233 -5.08 -16.54 6.41
N VAL A 234 -4.07 -15.87 6.97
CA VAL A 234 -2.70 -16.38 7.09
C VAL A 234 -2.51 -16.98 8.48
N ARG A 235 -2.35 -18.31 8.52
CA ARG A 235 -2.25 -19.06 9.78
C ARG A 235 -1.02 -18.67 10.60
N GLY A 236 -1.23 -18.32 11.88
CA GLY A 236 -0.20 -17.92 12.82
C GLY A 236 0.46 -16.59 12.51
N ALA A 237 -0.07 -15.80 11.58
CA ALA A 237 0.45 -14.46 11.31
C ALA A 237 -0.21 -13.42 12.22
N HIS A 238 0.57 -12.42 12.59
CA HIS A 238 0.18 -11.26 13.39
C HIS A 238 -0.24 -10.10 12.50
N HIS A 239 -0.36 -8.89 13.08
CA HIS A 239 -0.90 -7.70 12.43
C HIS A 239 -0.14 -7.28 11.18
N ASP A 240 1.20 -7.22 11.24
CA ASP A 240 2.04 -6.84 10.10
C ASP A 240 2.20 -8.02 9.12
N VAL A 241 1.08 -8.57 8.68
CA VAL A 241 0.97 -9.83 7.92
C VAL A 241 1.86 -9.87 6.66
N LEU A 242 2.14 -8.73 6.04
CA LEU A 242 3.03 -8.62 4.87
C LEU A 242 4.50 -8.91 5.21
N ASN A 243 4.88 -8.75 6.49
CA ASN A 243 6.26 -8.79 6.96
C ASN A 243 6.51 -9.85 8.04
N ASP A 244 5.49 -10.56 8.49
CA ASP A 244 5.59 -11.59 9.52
C ASP A 244 6.31 -12.86 9.04
N THR A 245 6.36 -13.89 9.85
CA THR A 245 7.07 -15.15 9.56
C THR A 245 6.61 -15.80 8.27
N GLN A 246 5.34 -15.65 7.89
CA GLN A 246 4.73 -16.17 6.66
C GLN A 246 4.87 -15.26 5.44
N HIS A 247 5.67 -14.18 5.50
CA HIS A 247 5.81 -13.18 4.44
C HIS A 247 6.07 -13.75 3.04
N ARG A 248 6.65 -14.98 2.94
CA ARG A 248 6.88 -15.65 1.65
C ARG A 248 5.59 -16.19 1.05
N ALA A 249 4.76 -16.82 1.88
CA ALA A 249 3.45 -17.33 1.46
C ALA A 249 2.51 -16.18 1.11
N VAL A 250 2.54 -15.10 1.91
CA VAL A 250 1.77 -13.88 1.65
C VAL A 250 2.17 -13.22 0.33
N ALA A 251 3.47 -13.10 0.05
CA ALA A 251 3.94 -12.57 -1.23
C ALA A 251 3.51 -13.47 -2.41
N ALA A 252 3.54 -14.80 -2.25
CA ALA A 252 3.05 -15.73 -3.27
C ALA A 252 1.54 -15.60 -3.50
N GLU A 253 0.74 -15.38 -2.46
CA GLU A 253 -0.70 -15.10 -2.58
C GLU A 253 -0.97 -13.80 -3.34
N ILE A 254 -0.19 -12.74 -3.03
CA ILE A 254 -0.28 -11.47 -3.77
C ILE A 254 0.09 -11.69 -5.24
N VAL A 255 1.18 -12.39 -5.54
CA VAL A 255 1.58 -12.70 -6.93
C VAL A 255 0.47 -13.51 -7.62
N SER A 256 -0.11 -14.52 -6.96
CA SER A 256 -1.23 -15.30 -7.51
C SER A 256 -2.43 -14.43 -7.84
N PHE A 257 -2.73 -13.45 -6.99
CA PHE A 257 -3.78 -12.46 -7.25
C PHE A 257 -3.44 -11.56 -8.44
N LEU A 258 -2.21 -11.03 -8.51
CA LEU A 258 -1.74 -10.20 -9.62
C LEU A 258 -1.80 -10.95 -10.96
N GLU A 259 -1.45 -12.22 -10.98
CA GLU A 259 -1.56 -13.06 -12.19
C GLU A 259 -3.02 -13.30 -12.57
N ALA A 260 -3.90 -13.53 -11.59
CA ALA A 260 -5.33 -13.72 -11.84
C ALA A 260 -6.00 -12.46 -12.44
N LEU A 261 -5.54 -11.25 -12.08
CA LEU A 261 -6.02 -9.99 -12.68
C LEU A 261 -5.81 -9.95 -14.19
N ARG A 262 -4.76 -10.58 -14.68
CA ARG A 262 -4.41 -10.64 -16.12
C ARG A 262 -5.26 -11.64 -16.90
N ASP A 263 -5.93 -12.54 -16.20
CA ASP A 263 -6.79 -13.59 -16.76
C ASP A 263 -8.22 -13.51 -16.18
N ALA A 264 -8.80 -12.33 -16.20
CA ALA A 264 -10.18 -12.06 -15.78
C ALA A 264 -10.55 -12.65 -14.40
N LEU A 265 -9.62 -12.67 -13.47
CA LEU A 265 -9.71 -13.26 -12.13
C LEU A 265 -9.81 -14.80 -12.11
N VAL A 266 -9.42 -15.47 -13.18
CA VAL A 266 -9.29 -16.92 -13.19
C VAL A 266 -7.95 -17.30 -12.55
N PRO A 267 -7.93 -18.08 -11.44
CA PRO A 267 -6.68 -18.50 -10.83
C PRO A 267 -5.86 -19.38 -11.78
N ALA A 268 -4.59 -19.03 -11.98
CA ALA A 268 -3.68 -19.81 -12.82
C ALA A 268 -3.45 -21.23 -12.27
N VAL A 269 -3.59 -21.42 -10.96
CA VAL A 269 -3.48 -22.72 -10.28
C VAL A 269 -4.78 -23.04 -9.56
N ALA A 270 -5.39 -24.17 -9.91
CA ALA A 270 -6.57 -24.71 -9.22
C ALA A 270 -6.21 -26.01 -8.52
N VAL A 271 -6.33 -26.04 -7.18
CA VAL A 271 -6.17 -27.26 -6.41
C VAL A 271 -7.41 -28.13 -6.61
N ARG A 272 -7.22 -29.36 -7.11
CA ARG A 272 -8.32 -30.31 -7.35
C ARG A 272 -8.51 -31.29 -6.20
N THR A 273 -7.42 -31.63 -5.50
CA THR A 273 -7.45 -32.48 -4.31
C THR A 273 -6.24 -32.16 -3.43
N SER A 274 -6.40 -32.32 -2.12
CA SER A 274 -5.33 -32.24 -1.14
C SER A 274 -5.64 -33.19 0.01
N ALA A 275 -4.60 -33.87 0.49
CA ALA A 275 -4.68 -34.80 1.64
C ALA A 275 -3.83 -34.29 2.84
N TRP A 276 -3.44 -33.03 2.83
CA TRP A 276 -2.62 -32.35 3.85
C TRP A 276 -3.15 -30.97 4.18
#